data_29c4ce31fd6432f38f2003a2a65de279
#
_entry.id   29c4ce31fd6432f38f2003a2a65de279
#
_cell.length_a   1.000
_cell.length_b   1.000
_cell.length_c   1.000
_cell.angle_alpha   90.00
_cell.angle_beta   90.00
_cell.angle_gamma   90.00
#
_symmetry.space_group_name_H-M   'P 1'
#
loop_
_entity.id
_entity.type
_entity.pdbx_description
1 polymer ?
#
loop_
_entity_poly.entity_id
_entity_poly.type
_entity_poly.pdbx_seq_one_letter_code
_entity_poly.pdbx_strand_id
1 'polypeptide(L)'
;MRGSRLLPCAGIVGAVLVAPAAGAVGHAPAMQEPLWEFGLGVGAFGFADYRGADTGKVYPLPVPYFIYRGQFLRADRDGVRGRLFKHEFVELNISLNATTPIRSSGTVARGGMPNLHSTVEIGPSLDLHLWRATDGQARLDLRLPLRTAMTVNSSPDAIGLLFAPRLNIDLLGVAGHAGWNLGMLAGPLFADRRYHGYFYDVAPQYATRGRPAYSARGGYSGAQALVSLSKRFPNYWVGCFARYDTLGGAAFVDSPLVRSNDYWTAGIAIAWMISRSSTMVSSGDVSP
;
A
#
# COMPACT_ATOMS: atom_id res chain seq x y z
N MET A 1 -17.19 -12.20 -39.18
CA MET A 1 -16.28 -11.41 -38.34
C MET A 1 -16.60 -11.70 -36.89
N ARG A 2 -15.83 -12.61 -36.29
CA ARG A 2 -16.00 -13.00 -34.87
C ARG A 2 -15.14 -12.09 -34.04
N GLY A 3 -15.76 -11.19 -33.27
CA GLY A 3 -15.09 -10.35 -32.28
C GLY A 3 -14.67 -11.20 -31.09
N SER A 4 -13.39 -11.45 -30.97
CA SER A 4 -12.77 -12.01 -29.78
C SER A 4 -12.93 -11.01 -28.60
N ARG A 5 -13.81 -11.35 -27.66
CA ARG A 5 -13.91 -10.67 -26.37
C ARG A 5 -12.65 -11.01 -25.56
N LEU A 6 -11.66 -10.15 -25.61
CA LEU A 6 -10.57 -10.17 -24.66
C LEU A 6 -11.15 -9.86 -23.28
N LEU A 7 -11.07 -10.84 -22.40
CA LEU A 7 -11.33 -10.69 -20.96
C LEU A 7 -10.47 -9.53 -20.42
N PRO A 8 -11.03 -8.61 -19.63
CA PRO A 8 -10.22 -7.60 -18.99
C PRO A 8 -9.28 -8.30 -18.00
N CYS A 9 -7.98 -8.25 -18.26
CA CYS A 9 -7.00 -8.52 -17.21
C CYS A 9 -7.25 -7.53 -16.09
N ALA A 10 -7.90 -7.99 -15.02
CA ALA A 10 -8.00 -7.28 -13.78
C ALA A 10 -6.57 -7.09 -13.27
N GLY A 11 -6.03 -5.87 -13.40
CA GLY A 11 -4.76 -5.53 -12.83
C GLY A 11 -4.83 -5.78 -11.33
N ILE A 12 -3.95 -6.64 -10.83
CA ILE A 12 -3.83 -6.96 -9.42
C ILE A 12 -3.46 -5.66 -8.71
N VAL A 13 -4.38 -5.15 -7.90
CA VAL A 13 -4.07 -4.07 -6.96
C VAL A 13 -3.06 -4.65 -5.98
N GLY A 14 -1.83 -4.20 -6.07
CA GLY A 14 -0.77 -4.56 -5.13
C GLY A 14 -0.94 -3.91 -3.75
N ALA A 15 -2.17 -3.93 -3.20
CA ALA A 15 -2.33 -3.89 -1.77
C ALA A 15 -2.09 -5.32 -1.30
N VAL A 16 -0.83 -5.66 -1.06
CA VAL A 16 -0.50 -6.84 -0.29
C VAL A 16 -1.08 -6.59 1.10
N LEU A 17 -2.30 -7.03 1.33
CA LEU A 17 -2.87 -7.14 2.66
C LEU A 17 -2.11 -8.27 3.36
N VAL A 18 -0.94 -7.93 3.89
CA VAL A 18 -0.15 -8.87 4.66
C VAL A 18 -0.75 -8.94 6.05
N ALA A 19 -1.16 -10.15 6.43
CA ALA A 19 -1.71 -10.42 7.73
C ALA A 19 -0.70 -10.12 8.84
N PRO A 20 -1.15 -9.59 9.98
CA PRO A 20 -0.30 -9.47 11.14
C PRO A 20 0.10 -10.88 11.62
N ALA A 21 1.38 -11.13 11.74
CA ALA A 21 1.86 -12.25 12.53
C ALA A 21 1.56 -11.94 14.00
N ALA A 22 0.83 -12.80 14.67
CA ALA A 22 0.65 -12.72 16.11
C ALA A 22 2.01 -13.08 16.78
N GLY A 23 2.81 -12.05 17.05
CA GLY A 23 4.01 -12.19 17.88
C GLY A 23 3.62 -11.92 19.33
N ALA A 24 3.49 -12.97 20.14
CA ALA A 24 3.42 -12.84 21.57
C ALA A 24 4.84 -12.50 22.08
N VAL A 25 5.01 -11.31 22.65
CA VAL A 25 6.22 -10.95 23.38
C VAL A 25 5.88 -10.88 24.86
N GLY A 26 5.84 -12.05 25.49
CA GLY A 26 6.16 -12.23 26.89
C GLY A 26 7.46 -13.03 26.94
N HIS A 27 8.20 -13.06 28.03
CA HIS A 27 9.29 -14.00 28.26
C HIS A 27 8.76 -15.45 28.37
N ALA A 28 8.01 -15.86 27.36
CA ALA A 28 7.66 -17.23 27.05
C ALA A 28 8.77 -17.79 26.14
N PRO A 29 9.03 -19.09 26.14
CA PRO A 29 10.00 -19.69 25.24
C PRO A 29 9.71 -19.22 23.83
N ALA A 30 10.73 -18.72 23.10
CA ALA A 30 10.62 -18.16 21.80
C ALA A 30 9.75 -19.06 20.92
N MET A 31 8.54 -18.61 20.59
CA MET A 31 7.62 -19.41 19.79
C MET A 31 8.24 -19.62 18.43
N GLN A 32 8.37 -20.88 18.04
CA GLN A 32 8.83 -21.23 16.71
C GLN A 32 7.69 -21.02 15.72
N GLU A 33 7.95 -20.25 14.69
CA GLU A 33 6.98 -19.97 13.63
C GLU A 33 7.54 -20.46 12.28
N PRO A 34 6.69 -20.91 11.35
CA PRO A 34 7.14 -21.31 10.02
C PRO A 34 7.89 -20.17 9.32
N LEU A 35 9.00 -20.47 8.64
CA LEU A 35 9.78 -19.50 7.89
C LEU A 35 8.90 -18.79 6.86
N TRP A 36 7.98 -19.52 6.24
CA TRP A 36 6.99 -18.93 5.33
C TRP A 36 5.62 -19.62 5.46
N GLU A 37 4.60 -18.84 5.18
CA GLU A 37 3.21 -19.29 5.08
C GLU A 37 2.62 -18.74 3.79
N PHE A 38 1.90 -19.59 3.05
CA PHE A 38 1.21 -19.24 1.84
C PHE A 38 -0.27 -19.58 1.94
N GLY A 39 -1.11 -18.71 1.44
CA GLY A 39 -2.55 -18.88 1.38
C GLY A 39 -3.16 -18.15 0.21
N LEU A 40 -4.41 -18.40 -0.03
CA LEU A 40 -5.22 -17.73 -1.02
C LEU A 40 -6.57 -17.38 -0.43
N GLY A 41 -7.07 -16.23 -0.80
CA GLY A 41 -8.34 -15.73 -0.31
C GLY A 41 -9.10 -14.93 -1.34
N VAL A 42 -10.16 -14.32 -0.87
CA VAL A 42 -10.99 -13.39 -1.62
C VAL A 42 -11.24 -12.15 -0.78
N GLY A 43 -11.40 -11.03 -1.45
CA GLY A 43 -11.73 -9.78 -0.80
C GLY A 43 -12.57 -8.88 -1.70
N ALA A 44 -13.22 -7.91 -1.08
CA ALA A 44 -13.93 -6.84 -1.77
C ALA A 44 -13.26 -5.51 -1.40
N PHE A 45 -12.90 -4.73 -2.41
CA PHE A 45 -12.13 -3.50 -2.26
C PHE A 45 -12.81 -2.37 -3.03
N GLY A 46 -13.18 -1.29 -2.31
CA GLY A 46 -13.68 -0.06 -2.89
C GLY A 46 -12.59 0.99 -2.94
N PHE A 47 -12.28 1.52 -4.12
CA PHE A 47 -11.31 2.58 -4.30
C PHE A 47 -11.66 3.49 -5.48
N ALA A 48 -11.20 4.74 -5.40
CA ALA A 48 -11.29 5.69 -6.49
C ALA A 48 -10.40 5.25 -7.66
N ASP A 49 -10.76 5.63 -8.88
CA ASP A 49 -9.99 5.27 -10.08
C ASP A 49 -8.54 5.80 -10.01
N TYR A 50 -8.34 7.01 -9.46
CA TYR A 50 -7.04 7.58 -9.08
C TYR A 50 -7.24 8.60 -7.96
N ARG A 51 -6.16 9.07 -7.34
CA ARG A 51 -6.22 10.10 -6.30
C ARG A 51 -6.77 11.41 -6.89
N GLY A 52 -7.94 11.84 -6.40
CA GLY A 52 -8.65 13.00 -6.93
C GLY A 52 -9.75 12.68 -7.94
N ALA A 53 -10.00 11.42 -8.28
CA ALA A 53 -11.17 11.04 -9.06
C ALA A 53 -12.45 11.13 -8.21
N ASP A 54 -13.54 11.54 -8.85
CA ASP A 54 -14.91 11.52 -8.30
C ASP A 54 -15.64 10.20 -8.56
N THR A 55 -14.96 9.27 -9.22
CA THR A 55 -15.46 7.94 -9.57
C THR A 55 -14.65 6.86 -8.87
N GLY A 56 -15.32 5.81 -8.48
CA GLY A 56 -14.70 4.64 -7.87
C GLY A 56 -15.58 3.41 -8.03
N LYS A 57 -15.00 2.25 -7.80
CA LYS A 57 -15.67 0.97 -7.96
C LYS A 57 -15.28 0.01 -6.85
N VAL A 58 -16.16 -0.95 -6.60
CA VAL A 58 -15.87 -2.09 -5.74
C VAL A 58 -15.45 -3.26 -6.61
N TYR A 59 -14.32 -3.84 -6.28
CA TYR A 59 -13.73 -4.97 -7.01
C TYR A 59 -13.66 -6.20 -6.10
N PRO A 60 -14.28 -7.31 -6.48
CA PRO A 60 -13.94 -8.61 -5.91
C PRO A 60 -12.59 -9.04 -6.48
N LEU A 61 -11.62 -9.30 -5.61
CA LEU A 61 -10.25 -9.64 -6.01
C LEU A 61 -9.78 -10.89 -5.28
N PRO A 62 -8.97 -11.75 -5.93
CA PRO A 62 -8.20 -12.76 -5.22
C PRO A 62 -7.19 -12.07 -4.30
N VAL A 63 -7.02 -12.61 -3.10
CA VAL A 63 -6.10 -12.08 -2.09
C VAL A 63 -5.03 -13.13 -1.83
N PRO A 64 -3.82 -12.97 -2.35
CA PRO A 64 -2.69 -13.80 -1.95
C PRO A 64 -2.34 -13.46 -0.50
N TYR A 65 -2.28 -14.49 0.34
CA TYR A 65 -1.75 -14.40 1.68
C TYR A 65 -0.35 -14.99 1.67
N PHE A 66 0.63 -14.18 2.01
CA PHE A 66 2.01 -14.63 2.06
C PHE A 66 2.74 -13.97 3.23
N ILE A 67 3.34 -14.79 4.08
CA ILE A 67 4.24 -14.35 5.13
C ILE A 67 5.59 -15.01 4.88
N TYR A 68 6.66 -14.22 4.94
CA TYR A 68 8.03 -14.71 4.90
C TYR A 68 8.86 -14.01 5.98
N ARG A 69 9.50 -14.82 6.83
CA ARG A 69 10.24 -14.38 8.02
C ARG A 69 11.75 -14.55 7.82
N GLY A 70 12.25 -14.14 6.67
CA GLY A 70 13.69 -14.17 6.37
C GLY A 70 14.47 -13.05 7.03
N GLN A 71 15.79 -13.19 7.05
CA GLN A 71 16.68 -12.17 7.61
C GLN A 71 16.79 -10.94 6.73
N PHE A 72 16.91 -11.10 5.41
CA PHE A 72 17.03 -10.00 4.44
C PHE A 72 15.71 -9.60 3.82
N LEU A 73 14.89 -10.57 3.41
CA LEU A 73 13.59 -10.32 2.81
C LEU A 73 12.52 -10.65 3.84
N ARG A 74 11.59 -9.74 4.01
CA ARG A 74 10.38 -9.95 4.80
C ARG A 74 9.15 -9.59 4.01
N ALA A 75 8.13 -10.40 4.16
CA ALA A 75 6.77 -10.10 3.72
C ALA A 75 5.87 -10.30 4.93
N ASP A 76 5.35 -9.22 5.44
CA ASP A 76 4.51 -9.20 6.63
C ASP A 76 3.49 -8.04 6.54
N ARG A 77 2.79 -7.73 7.63
CA ARG A 77 1.79 -6.66 7.72
C ARG A 77 2.31 -5.29 7.27
N ASP A 78 3.61 -5.07 7.30
CA ASP A 78 4.25 -3.82 6.92
C ASP A 78 4.58 -3.77 5.42
N GLY A 79 4.24 -4.81 4.67
CA GLY A 79 4.48 -4.98 3.25
C GLY A 79 5.67 -5.89 2.93
N VAL A 80 6.04 -5.91 1.67
CA VAL A 80 7.27 -6.58 1.23
C VAL A 80 8.41 -5.59 1.34
N ARG A 81 9.45 -5.97 2.09
CA ARG A 81 10.63 -5.13 2.30
C ARG A 81 11.91 -5.95 2.31
N GLY A 82 12.96 -5.38 1.74
CA GLY A 82 14.33 -5.89 1.86
C GLY A 82 15.03 -5.17 3.00
N ARG A 83 15.38 -5.89 4.06
CA ARG A 83 16.11 -5.34 5.18
C ARG A 83 17.59 -5.22 4.81
N LEU A 84 18.13 -4.00 4.83
CA LEU A 84 19.52 -3.72 4.54
C LEU A 84 20.35 -3.59 5.82
N PHE A 85 19.78 -2.96 6.83
CA PHE A 85 20.45 -2.72 8.11
C PHE A 85 19.41 -2.65 9.22
N LYS A 86 19.77 -3.14 10.41
CA LYS A 86 18.94 -3.07 11.60
C LYS A 86 19.78 -2.76 12.83
N HIS A 87 19.30 -1.80 13.59
CA HIS A 87 19.75 -1.47 14.94
C HIS A 87 18.52 -1.31 15.84
N GLU A 88 18.68 -1.27 17.13
CA GLU A 88 17.60 -1.22 18.11
C GLU A 88 16.56 -0.11 17.81
N PHE A 89 17.01 1.06 17.39
CA PHE A 89 16.15 2.23 17.13
C PHE A 89 15.94 2.54 15.65
N VAL A 90 16.69 1.90 14.76
CA VAL A 90 16.74 2.29 13.34
C VAL A 90 16.82 1.06 12.45
N GLU A 91 15.98 1.00 11.44
CA GLU A 91 16.01 -0.03 10.40
C GLU A 91 16.05 0.64 9.02
N LEU A 92 16.96 0.22 8.16
CA LEU A 92 17.02 0.63 6.75
C LEU A 92 16.48 -0.48 5.89
N ASN A 93 15.42 -0.18 5.16
CA ASN A 93 14.71 -1.14 4.31
C ASN A 93 14.67 -0.69 2.86
N ILE A 94 14.32 -1.61 1.96
CA ILE A 94 13.81 -1.29 0.62
C ILE A 94 12.29 -1.32 0.69
N SER A 95 11.66 -0.19 0.40
CA SER A 95 10.21 -0.04 0.32
C SER A 95 9.74 -0.26 -1.11
N LEU A 96 8.65 -1.00 -1.27
CA LEU A 96 7.99 -1.27 -2.54
C LEU A 96 6.53 -0.82 -2.46
N ASN A 97 6.01 -0.27 -3.56
CA ASN A 97 4.60 0.02 -3.75
C ASN A 97 4.23 -0.17 -5.22
N ALA A 98 2.95 -0.35 -5.53
CA ALA A 98 2.47 -0.50 -6.91
C ALA A 98 1.09 0.11 -7.07
N THR A 99 0.80 0.59 -8.27
CA THR A 99 -0.54 1.09 -8.64
C THR A 99 -1.10 0.30 -9.82
N THR A 100 -2.42 0.29 -9.91
CA THR A 100 -3.12 -0.34 -11.04
C THR A 100 -3.16 0.57 -12.26
N PRO A 101 -3.32 0.00 -13.48
CA PRO A 101 -3.49 0.80 -14.67
C PRO A 101 -4.85 1.51 -14.64
N ILE A 102 -4.90 2.73 -15.17
CA ILE A 102 -6.12 3.53 -15.27
C ILE A 102 -6.51 3.69 -16.73
N ARG A 103 -7.71 3.22 -17.08
CA ARG A 103 -8.28 3.41 -18.42
C ARG A 103 -8.94 4.78 -18.48
N SER A 104 -8.39 5.68 -19.28
CA SER A 104 -8.91 7.03 -19.45
C SER A 104 -10.32 7.08 -20.05
N SER A 105 -10.70 6.09 -20.86
CA SER A 105 -12.05 5.94 -21.39
C SER A 105 -13.12 5.63 -20.34
N GLY A 106 -12.74 5.14 -19.18
CA GLY A 106 -13.65 4.86 -18.06
C GLY A 106 -13.82 6.01 -17.08
N THR A 107 -13.11 7.12 -17.27
CA THR A 107 -13.07 8.25 -16.35
C THR A 107 -13.46 9.51 -17.05
N VAL A 108 -14.49 10.22 -16.58
CA VAL A 108 -15.01 11.45 -17.22
C VAL A 108 -13.91 12.50 -17.33
N ALA A 109 -13.13 12.72 -16.27
CA ALA A 109 -12.07 13.73 -16.25
C ALA A 109 -10.96 13.46 -17.27
N ARG A 110 -10.64 12.19 -17.59
CA ARG A 110 -9.55 11.82 -18.49
C ARG A 110 -10.00 11.37 -19.88
N GLY A 111 -11.30 11.44 -20.21
CA GLY A 111 -11.83 11.02 -21.51
C GLY A 111 -11.02 11.57 -22.68
N GLY A 112 -10.58 10.71 -23.62
CA GLY A 112 -9.76 11.09 -24.78
C GLY A 112 -8.27 11.31 -24.51
N MET A 113 -7.79 11.18 -23.26
CA MET A 113 -6.37 11.19 -22.92
C MET A 113 -5.78 9.77 -22.98
N PRO A 114 -4.44 9.62 -23.04
CA PRO A 114 -3.78 8.33 -22.92
C PRO A 114 -4.12 7.62 -21.61
N ASN A 115 -4.17 6.30 -21.63
CA ASN A 115 -4.27 5.51 -20.42
C ASN A 115 -3.02 5.68 -19.55
N LEU A 116 -3.19 5.54 -18.24
CA LEU A 116 -2.05 5.45 -17.33
C LEU A 116 -1.68 3.98 -17.12
N HIS A 117 -0.41 3.67 -17.29
CA HIS A 117 0.12 2.33 -17.01
C HIS A 117 0.15 2.05 -15.51
N SER A 118 0.18 0.79 -15.13
CA SER A 118 0.58 0.40 -13.78
C SER A 118 1.94 1.00 -13.46
N THR A 119 2.15 1.38 -12.22
CA THR A 119 3.45 1.86 -11.76
C THR A 119 3.97 1.01 -10.63
N VAL A 120 5.29 0.88 -10.54
CA VAL A 120 6.00 0.33 -9.39
C VAL A 120 6.85 1.43 -8.80
N GLU A 121 6.80 1.56 -7.50
CA GLU A 121 7.61 2.50 -6.73
C GLU A 121 8.59 1.69 -5.89
N ILE A 122 9.88 1.99 -5.99
CA ILE A 122 10.94 1.30 -5.26
C ILE A 122 11.94 2.31 -4.72
N GLY A 123 12.43 2.08 -3.52
CA GLY A 123 13.47 2.91 -2.93
C GLY A 123 13.71 2.62 -1.46
N PRO A 124 14.69 3.29 -0.84
CA PRO A 124 15.00 3.13 0.58
C PRO A 124 13.86 3.66 1.46
N SER A 125 13.71 3.03 2.63
CA SER A 125 12.89 3.50 3.75
C SER A 125 13.73 3.46 5.01
N LEU A 126 13.82 4.58 5.70
CA LEU A 126 14.37 4.65 7.04
C LEU A 126 13.22 4.53 8.03
N ASP A 127 13.24 3.48 8.85
CA ASP A 127 12.24 3.22 9.85
C ASP A 127 12.85 3.49 11.24
N LEU A 128 12.27 4.42 11.99
CA LEU A 128 12.69 4.82 13.32
C LEU A 128 11.69 4.27 14.34
N HIS A 129 12.16 3.43 15.25
CA HIS A 129 11.37 2.88 16.35
C HIS A 129 11.28 3.91 17.47
N LEU A 130 10.17 4.68 17.51
CA LEU A 130 10.01 5.79 18.46
C LEU A 130 9.62 5.30 19.86
N TRP A 131 8.80 4.26 19.93
CA TRP A 131 8.32 3.73 21.19
C TRP A 131 7.79 2.30 21.04
N ARG A 132 7.97 1.51 22.09
CA ARG A 132 7.41 0.17 22.23
C ARG A 132 6.92 -0.03 23.67
N ALA A 133 5.74 -0.59 23.84
CA ALA A 133 5.23 -0.98 25.15
C ALA A 133 6.09 -2.10 25.75
N THR A 134 6.23 -2.12 27.07
CA THR A 134 7.05 -3.12 27.79
C THR A 134 6.54 -4.54 27.63
N ASP A 135 5.22 -4.70 27.42
CA ASP A 135 4.58 -5.99 27.12
C ASP A 135 4.67 -6.37 25.64
N GLY A 136 5.28 -5.52 24.80
CA GLY A 136 5.40 -5.69 23.36
C GLY A 136 4.08 -5.58 22.56
N GLN A 137 2.97 -5.27 23.21
CA GLN A 137 1.67 -5.25 22.55
C GLN A 137 1.38 -3.96 21.77
N ALA A 138 2.18 -2.93 21.94
CA ALA A 138 2.03 -1.69 21.19
C ALA A 138 3.38 -1.15 20.73
N ARG A 139 3.41 -0.57 19.53
CA ARG A 139 4.59 0.11 19.00
C ARG A 139 4.22 1.33 18.19
N LEU A 140 5.12 2.30 18.16
CA LEU A 140 5.05 3.52 17.36
C LEU A 140 6.33 3.64 16.53
N ASP A 141 6.19 3.66 15.22
CA ASP A 141 7.29 3.81 14.28
C ASP A 141 7.08 5.06 13.42
N LEU A 142 8.16 5.78 13.12
CA LEU A 142 8.21 6.78 12.06
C LEU A 142 8.91 6.16 10.85
N ARG A 143 8.24 6.12 9.71
CA ARG A 143 8.76 5.57 8.45
C ARG A 143 8.95 6.67 7.43
N LEU A 144 10.11 6.68 6.79
CA LEU A 144 10.56 7.71 5.87
C LEU A 144 10.95 7.08 4.51
N PRO A 145 9.96 6.55 3.74
CA PRO A 145 10.24 5.98 2.42
C PRO A 145 10.47 7.08 1.38
N LEU A 146 11.58 6.96 0.64
CA LEU A 146 11.85 7.73 -0.58
C LEU A 146 11.92 6.77 -1.75
N ARG A 147 10.99 6.88 -2.69
CA ARG A 147 10.82 5.93 -3.78
C ARG A 147 10.90 6.60 -5.15
N THR A 148 11.52 5.91 -6.09
CA THR A 148 11.41 6.21 -7.52
C THR A 148 10.21 5.45 -8.08
N ALA A 149 9.35 6.13 -8.81
CA ALA A 149 8.23 5.54 -9.51
C ALA A 149 8.56 5.28 -10.97
N MET A 150 8.19 4.12 -11.47
CA MET A 150 8.42 3.68 -12.85
C MET A 150 7.15 3.04 -13.41
N THR A 151 6.90 3.21 -14.71
CA THR A 151 5.81 2.52 -15.40
C THR A 151 6.13 1.04 -15.60
N VAL A 152 5.09 0.20 -15.58
CA VAL A 152 5.19 -1.23 -15.88
C VAL A 152 4.60 -1.46 -17.26
N ASN A 153 5.45 -1.44 -18.28
CA ASN A 153 5.12 -1.69 -19.67
C ASN A 153 6.36 -2.26 -20.40
N SER A 154 6.29 -2.44 -21.70
CA SER A 154 7.41 -2.95 -22.52
C SER A 154 8.64 -2.03 -22.56
N SER A 155 8.47 -0.75 -22.22
CA SER A 155 9.54 0.24 -22.11
C SER A 155 9.34 1.05 -20.83
N PRO A 156 9.84 0.57 -19.68
CA PRO A 156 9.64 1.23 -18.40
C PRO A 156 10.27 2.63 -18.38
N ASP A 157 9.48 3.63 -18.00
CA ASP A 157 9.91 5.01 -17.83
C ASP A 157 9.89 5.39 -16.36
N ALA A 158 10.94 6.04 -15.88
CA ALA A 158 10.93 6.68 -14.57
C ALA A 158 10.01 7.91 -14.63
N ILE A 159 8.96 7.91 -13.81
CA ILE A 159 7.95 8.97 -13.79
C ILE A 159 8.14 9.96 -12.63
N GLY A 160 9.12 9.77 -11.78
CA GLY A 160 9.51 10.74 -10.74
C GLY A 160 9.79 10.12 -9.37
N LEU A 161 9.90 10.98 -8.37
CA LEU A 161 10.22 10.65 -6.98
C LEU A 161 9.03 10.93 -6.08
N LEU A 162 8.83 10.05 -5.10
CA LEU A 162 7.82 10.17 -4.05
C LEU A 162 8.46 10.00 -2.68
N PHE A 163 8.20 10.95 -1.76
CA PHE A 163 8.52 10.88 -0.34
C PHE A 163 7.23 10.85 0.47
N ALA A 164 7.05 9.84 1.31
CA ALA A 164 5.81 9.59 2.02
C ALA A 164 6.06 9.28 3.51
N PRO A 165 6.56 10.27 4.29
CA PRO A 165 6.77 10.09 5.72
C PRO A 165 5.45 9.78 6.42
N ARG A 166 5.48 8.83 7.36
CA ARG A 166 4.26 8.40 8.07
C ARG A 166 4.57 7.88 9.46
N LEU A 167 3.70 8.19 10.39
CA LEU A 167 3.63 7.53 11.69
C LEU A 167 2.81 6.26 11.57
N ASN A 168 3.30 5.19 12.15
CA ASN A 168 2.64 3.89 12.22
C ASN A 168 2.45 3.51 13.68
N ILE A 169 1.23 3.13 14.05
CA ILE A 169 0.89 2.57 15.36
C ILE A 169 0.36 1.16 15.14
N ASP A 170 0.93 0.21 15.83
CA ASP A 170 0.48 -1.18 15.83
C ASP A 170 0.11 -1.60 17.25
N LEU A 171 -1.11 -2.11 17.41
CA LEU A 171 -1.64 -2.64 18.65
C LEU A 171 -1.98 -4.11 18.48
N LEU A 172 -1.43 -4.96 19.33
CA LEU A 172 -1.69 -6.40 19.38
C LEU A 172 -2.66 -6.70 20.52
N GLY A 173 -3.62 -7.59 20.31
CA GLY A 173 -4.58 -7.95 21.35
C GLY A 173 -5.55 -6.81 21.72
N VAL A 174 -6.13 -6.17 20.75
CA VAL A 174 -6.99 -4.98 20.93
C VAL A 174 -8.15 -5.24 21.90
N ALA A 175 -8.35 -4.31 22.83
CA ALA A 175 -9.45 -4.31 23.80
C ALA A 175 -9.56 -5.62 24.63
N GLY A 176 -8.41 -6.25 24.98
CA GLY A 176 -8.39 -7.51 25.72
C GLY A 176 -8.74 -8.75 24.89
N HIS A 177 -8.99 -8.61 23.59
CA HIS A 177 -9.30 -9.72 22.70
C HIS A 177 -8.03 -10.23 22.02
N ALA A 178 -7.48 -11.32 22.53
CA ALA A 178 -6.29 -11.96 21.98
C ALA A 178 -6.42 -12.28 20.47
N GLY A 179 -5.37 -11.98 19.73
CA GLY A 179 -5.25 -12.28 18.31
C GLY A 179 -5.89 -11.26 17.36
N TRP A 180 -6.61 -10.23 17.85
CA TRP A 180 -7.00 -9.07 17.06
C TRP A 180 -5.86 -8.05 17.03
N ASN A 181 -5.53 -7.56 15.84
CA ASN A 181 -4.46 -6.59 15.65
C ASN A 181 -5.01 -5.36 14.95
N LEU A 182 -4.74 -4.20 15.52
CA LEU A 182 -5.11 -2.90 14.96
C LEU A 182 -3.84 -2.20 14.47
N GLY A 183 -3.83 -1.83 13.20
CA GLY A 183 -2.80 -1.00 12.60
C GLY A 183 -3.37 0.36 12.24
N MET A 184 -2.64 1.42 12.52
CA MET A 184 -2.98 2.77 12.11
C MET A 184 -1.75 3.42 11.48
N LEU A 185 -1.95 4.18 10.43
CA LEU A 185 -0.91 5.03 9.87
C LEU A 185 -1.48 6.37 9.43
N ALA A 186 -0.67 7.40 9.53
CA ALA A 186 -1.00 8.71 8.98
C ALA A 186 0.27 9.45 8.57
N GLY A 187 0.17 10.24 7.50
CA GLY A 187 1.26 11.09 7.07
C GLY A 187 1.00 11.85 5.78
N PRO A 188 1.80 12.89 5.52
CA PRO A 188 1.79 13.62 4.27
C PRO A 188 2.49 12.84 3.15
N LEU A 189 2.23 13.27 1.92
CA LEU A 189 2.93 12.80 0.74
C LEU A 189 3.53 14.01 0.01
N PHE A 190 4.71 13.81 -0.57
CA PHE A 190 5.40 14.80 -1.40
C PHE A 190 5.92 14.11 -2.65
N ALA A 191 5.80 14.75 -3.79
CA ALA A 191 6.37 14.21 -5.01
C ALA A 191 6.95 15.32 -5.89
N ASP A 192 7.83 14.91 -6.80
CA ASP A 192 8.41 15.83 -7.75
C ASP A 192 7.42 16.18 -8.89
N ARG A 193 7.81 17.16 -9.72
CA ARG A 193 6.98 17.60 -10.86
C ARG A 193 6.72 16.48 -11.87
N ARG A 194 7.68 15.57 -12.08
CA ARG A 194 7.52 14.48 -13.05
C ARG A 194 6.43 13.51 -12.60
N TYR A 195 6.44 13.15 -11.31
CA TYR A 195 5.43 12.28 -10.73
C TYR A 195 4.04 12.91 -10.81
N HIS A 196 3.89 14.18 -10.39
CA HIS A 196 2.61 14.87 -10.50
C HIS A 196 2.17 15.07 -11.95
N GLY A 197 3.10 15.40 -12.86
CA GLY A 197 2.81 15.57 -14.29
C GLY A 197 2.29 14.30 -14.94
N TYR A 198 2.83 13.13 -14.58
CA TYR A 198 2.33 11.86 -15.10
C TYR A 198 0.81 11.65 -14.85
N PHE A 199 0.33 12.04 -13.67
CA PHE A 199 -1.07 11.84 -13.28
C PHE A 199 -1.97 13.01 -13.59
N TYR A 200 -1.47 14.26 -13.51
CA TYR A 200 -2.29 15.48 -13.44
C TYR A 200 -2.02 16.51 -14.53
N ASP A 201 -1.03 16.32 -15.42
CA ASP A 201 -0.85 17.20 -16.57
C ASP A 201 -1.97 17.00 -17.59
N VAL A 202 -2.38 18.12 -18.23
CA VAL A 202 -3.24 18.14 -19.40
C VAL A 202 -2.47 18.84 -20.52
N ALA A 203 -1.94 18.06 -21.45
CA ALA A 203 -1.25 18.62 -22.59
C ALA A 203 -2.23 19.38 -23.53
N PRO A 204 -1.78 20.42 -24.25
CA PRO A 204 -2.66 21.28 -25.06
C PRO A 204 -3.55 20.52 -26.05
N GLN A 205 -3.06 19.43 -26.64
CA GLN A 205 -3.84 18.61 -27.57
C GLN A 205 -5.01 17.87 -26.93
N TYR A 206 -5.02 17.72 -25.60
CA TYR A 206 -6.11 17.10 -24.83
C TYR A 206 -6.97 18.13 -24.11
N ALA A 207 -6.69 19.43 -24.28
CA ALA A 207 -7.48 20.49 -23.67
C ALA A 207 -8.87 20.58 -24.30
N THR A 208 -9.86 20.88 -23.47
CA THR A 208 -11.23 21.12 -23.86
C THR A 208 -11.78 22.33 -23.07
N ARG A 209 -12.99 22.82 -23.37
CA ARG A 209 -13.62 23.90 -22.59
C ARG A 209 -13.77 23.55 -21.09
N GLY A 210 -14.06 22.30 -20.78
CA GLY A 210 -14.21 21.82 -19.39
C GLY A 210 -12.94 21.25 -18.76
N ARG A 211 -11.86 21.16 -19.53
CA ARG A 211 -10.56 20.63 -19.11
C ARG A 211 -9.45 21.42 -19.78
N PRO A 212 -9.09 22.60 -19.26
CA PRO A 212 -8.01 23.42 -19.82
C PRO A 212 -6.65 22.71 -19.73
N ALA A 213 -5.69 23.16 -20.55
CA ALA A 213 -4.31 22.71 -20.43
C ALA A 213 -3.77 23.05 -19.03
N TYR A 214 -3.03 22.13 -18.45
CA TYR A 214 -2.50 22.26 -17.11
C TYR A 214 -1.12 21.59 -16.99
N SER A 215 -0.24 22.18 -16.21
CA SER A 215 1.08 21.65 -15.90
C SER A 215 1.25 21.58 -14.39
N ALA A 216 1.30 20.39 -13.86
CA ALA A 216 1.42 20.14 -12.43
C ALA A 216 2.79 20.61 -11.89
N ARG A 217 2.82 21.02 -10.63
CA ARG A 217 4.04 21.38 -9.90
C ARG A 217 4.43 20.25 -8.98
N GLY A 218 5.73 20.14 -8.65
CA GLY A 218 6.21 19.30 -7.57
C GLY A 218 5.91 19.93 -6.20
N GLY A 219 5.90 19.10 -5.16
CA GLY A 219 5.70 19.54 -3.78
C GLY A 219 4.73 18.63 -3.01
N TYR A 220 3.95 19.24 -2.12
CA TYR A 220 2.97 18.52 -1.30
C TYR A 220 1.90 17.86 -2.18
N SER A 221 1.63 16.59 -1.90
CA SER A 221 0.69 15.73 -2.65
C SER A 221 -0.57 15.38 -1.86
N GLY A 222 -0.82 16.07 -0.75
CA GLY A 222 -1.90 15.71 0.16
C GLY A 222 -1.43 14.82 1.30
N ALA A 223 -2.38 14.32 2.09
CA ALA A 223 -2.13 13.45 3.23
C ALA A 223 -3.02 12.21 3.17
N GLN A 224 -2.63 11.19 3.91
CA GLN A 224 -3.42 9.97 4.06
C GLN A 224 -3.46 9.52 5.53
N ALA A 225 -4.56 8.87 5.90
CA ALA A 225 -4.70 8.15 7.15
C ALA A 225 -5.35 6.80 6.87
N LEU A 226 -4.86 5.74 7.50
CA LEU A 226 -5.39 4.39 7.33
C LEU A 226 -5.55 3.73 8.69
N VAL A 227 -6.63 3.00 8.85
CA VAL A 227 -6.85 2.07 9.95
C VAL A 227 -7.11 0.68 9.38
N SER A 228 -6.51 -0.33 10.00
CA SER A 228 -6.70 -1.73 9.62
C SER A 228 -6.92 -2.58 10.86
N LEU A 229 -7.83 -3.53 10.74
CA LEU A 229 -8.13 -4.51 11.80
C LEU A 229 -8.03 -5.90 11.20
N SER A 230 -7.36 -6.81 11.89
CA SER A 230 -7.19 -8.17 11.38
C SER A 230 -7.05 -9.19 12.49
N LYS A 231 -7.35 -10.45 12.17
CA LYS A 231 -7.17 -11.59 13.05
C LYS A 231 -6.68 -12.81 12.29
N ARG A 232 -5.68 -13.47 12.85
CA ARG A 232 -5.17 -14.76 12.38
C ARG A 232 -5.80 -15.88 13.19
N PHE A 233 -6.48 -16.77 12.51
CA PHE A 233 -6.96 -18.05 13.04
C PHE A 233 -6.02 -19.19 12.61
N PRO A 234 -6.13 -20.40 13.17
CA PRO A 234 -5.22 -21.49 12.80
C PRO A 234 -5.13 -21.79 11.31
N ASN A 235 -6.28 -21.72 10.59
CA ASN A 235 -6.38 -22.13 9.19
C ASN A 235 -6.77 -21.01 8.23
N TYR A 236 -7.12 -19.82 8.73
CA TYR A 236 -7.50 -18.69 7.90
C TYR A 236 -7.17 -17.36 8.59
N TRP A 237 -7.14 -16.32 7.82
CA TRP A 237 -6.96 -14.94 8.23
C TRP A 237 -8.14 -14.09 7.75
N VAL A 238 -8.56 -13.15 8.55
CA VAL A 238 -9.52 -12.10 8.17
C VAL A 238 -8.92 -10.73 8.41
N GLY A 239 -9.28 -9.78 7.55
CA GLY A 239 -8.85 -8.41 7.73
C GLY A 239 -9.74 -7.42 7.00
N CYS A 240 -9.78 -6.21 7.52
CA CYS A 240 -10.41 -5.07 6.88
C CYS A 240 -9.56 -3.82 7.07
N PHE A 241 -9.76 -2.84 6.22
CA PHE A 241 -9.15 -1.54 6.38
C PHE A 241 -10.06 -0.44 5.83
N ALA A 242 -9.82 0.77 6.32
CA ALA A 242 -10.34 2.00 5.75
C ALA A 242 -9.20 3.01 5.65
N ARG A 243 -9.07 3.67 4.50
CA ARG A 243 -8.10 4.73 4.25
C ARG A 243 -8.83 5.98 3.79
N TYR A 244 -8.50 7.07 4.41
CA TYR A 244 -8.88 8.41 4.01
C TYR A 244 -7.70 9.11 3.36
N ASP A 245 -7.93 9.71 2.22
CA ASP A 245 -6.96 10.53 1.49
C ASP A 245 -7.53 11.93 1.31
N THR A 246 -6.71 12.96 1.54
CA THR A 246 -7.03 14.35 1.22
C THR A 246 -5.98 14.95 0.29
N LEU A 247 -6.43 15.72 -0.68
CA LEU A 247 -5.62 16.52 -1.60
C LEU A 247 -5.68 18.01 -1.26
N GLY A 248 -6.30 18.37 -0.13
CA GLY A 248 -6.37 19.76 0.31
C GLY A 248 -4.98 20.38 0.40
N GLY A 249 -4.74 21.46 -0.35
CA GLY A 249 -3.44 22.13 -0.44
C GLY A 249 -2.37 21.42 -1.29
N ALA A 250 -2.71 20.35 -2.00
CA ALA A 250 -1.76 19.68 -2.89
C ALA A 250 -1.30 20.61 -4.02
N ALA A 251 -0.03 20.48 -4.42
CA ALA A 251 0.59 21.34 -5.44
C ALA A 251 -0.08 21.26 -6.83
N PHE A 252 -0.93 20.28 -7.03
CA PHE A 252 -1.70 20.04 -8.27
C PHE A 252 -3.22 20.09 -8.05
N VAL A 253 -3.69 20.60 -6.92
CA VAL A 253 -5.13 20.62 -6.58
C VAL A 253 -5.99 21.34 -7.61
N ASP A 254 -5.42 22.34 -8.29
CA ASP A 254 -6.10 23.12 -9.35
C ASP A 254 -6.12 22.39 -10.70
N SER A 255 -5.58 21.18 -10.81
CA SER A 255 -5.66 20.39 -12.05
C SER A 255 -7.12 20.07 -12.39
N PRO A 256 -7.56 20.25 -13.63
CA PRO A 256 -8.92 19.86 -14.05
C PRO A 256 -9.17 18.34 -13.95
N LEU A 257 -8.13 17.55 -13.70
CA LEU A 257 -8.22 16.12 -13.43
C LEU A 257 -8.53 15.81 -11.95
N VAL A 258 -8.37 16.78 -11.04
CA VAL A 258 -8.79 16.66 -9.64
C VAL A 258 -10.27 17.05 -9.55
N ARG A 259 -11.12 16.07 -9.31
CA ARG A 259 -12.58 16.21 -9.23
C ARG A 259 -13.09 16.11 -7.78
N SER A 260 -12.31 15.47 -6.90
CA SER A 260 -12.58 15.40 -5.47
C SER A 260 -11.29 15.61 -4.69
N ASN A 261 -11.36 16.44 -3.65
CA ASN A 261 -10.20 16.65 -2.78
C ASN A 261 -10.09 15.57 -1.71
N ASP A 262 -11.17 14.88 -1.43
CA ASP A 262 -11.25 13.90 -0.35
C ASP A 262 -11.90 12.61 -0.86
N TYR A 263 -11.35 11.47 -0.48
CA TYR A 263 -11.94 10.18 -0.85
C TYR A 263 -11.58 9.07 0.15
N TRP A 264 -12.42 8.05 0.15
CA TRP A 264 -12.23 6.87 0.96
C TRP A 264 -11.88 5.66 0.11
N THR A 265 -10.99 4.84 0.64
CA THR A 265 -10.70 3.50 0.15
C THR A 265 -10.95 2.53 1.29
N ALA A 266 -11.69 1.46 1.05
CA ALA A 266 -11.95 0.46 2.09
C ALA A 266 -11.91 -0.94 1.48
N GLY A 267 -11.61 -1.93 2.32
CA GLY A 267 -11.62 -3.32 1.89
C GLY A 267 -11.80 -4.28 3.05
N ILE A 268 -12.30 -5.45 2.69
CA ILE A 268 -12.42 -6.61 3.58
C ILE A 268 -11.93 -7.85 2.83
N ALA A 269 -11.25 -8.74 3.54
CA ALA A 269 -10.74 -9.97 2.95
C ALA A 269 -10.72 -11.12 3.94
N ILE A 270 -10.82 -12.34 3.39
CA ILE A 270 -10.55 -13.59 4.08
C ILE A 270 -9.58 -14.42 3.23
N ALA A 271 -8.60 -15.04 3.85
CA ALA A 271 -7.63 -15.90 3.18
C ALA A 271 -7.41 -17.19 3.96
N TRP A 272 -7.35 -18.30 3.27
CA TRP A 272 -7.09 -19.63 3.85
C TRP A 272 -5.61 -19.97 3.68
N MET A 273 -4.99 -20.55 4.72
CA MET A 273 -3.64 -21.07 4.67
C MET A 273 -3.63 -22.39 3.94
N ILE A 274 -2.88 -22.45 2.85
CA ILE A 274 -2.78 -23.64 1.98
C ILE A 274 -1.51 -24.41 2.30
N SER A 275 -0.41 -23.70 2.56
CA SER A 275 0.89 -24.32 2.79
C SER A 275 1.74 -23.49 3.73
N ARG A 276 2.65 -24.16 4.45
CA ARG A 276 3.62 -23.53 5.35
C ARG A 276 4.95 -24.27 5.33
N SER A 277 6.02 -23.57 5.65
CA SER A 277 7.36 -24.15 5.78
C SER A 277 7.42 -25.18 6.91
N SER A 278 8.15 -26.26 6.67
CA SER A 278 8.61 -27.16 7.75
C SER A 278 9.78 -26.57 8.52
N THR A 279 10.52 -25.62 7.93
CA THR A 279 11.57 -24.88 8.62
C THR A 279 10.93 -23.89 9.57
N MET A 280 11.29 -24.01 10.84
CA MET A 280 10.83 -23.10 11.89
C MET A 280 11.92 -22.08 12.19
N VAL A 281 11.51 -20.86 12.46
CA VAL A 281 12.38 -19.76 12.89
C VAL A 281 11.90 -19.26 14.25
N SER A 282 12.85 -18.87 15.10
CA SER A 282 12.51 -18.29 16.39
C SER A 282 11.88 -16.91 16.19
N SER A 283 10.74 -16.66 16.81
CA SER A 283 10.15 -15.33 16.83
C SER A 283 11.05 -14.30 17.52
N GLY A 284 12.00 -14.74 18.35
CA GLY A 284 13.06 -13.92 18.95
C GLY A 284 14.16 -13.50 17.95
N ASP A 285 14.53 -14.35 17.00
CA ASP A 285 15.50 -14.02 15.93
C ASP A 285 14.88 -13.08 14.87
N VAL A 286 13.58 -12.97 14.91
CA VAL A 286 12.78 -12.13 14.02
C VAL A 286 12.49 -10.76 14.65
N SER A 287 12.72 -10.61 15.95
CA SER A 287 12.78 -9.35 16.70
C SER A 287 14.21 -9.05 17.13
N PRO A 288 14.43 -7.84 17.21
CA PRO A 288 15.34 -6.85 16.76
C PRO A 288 16.56 -6.88 16.57
#